data_84e4919d306d2f8ea78fa404e53388f8
#
_entry.id   84e4919d306d2f8ea78fa404e53388f8
#
_cell.length_a   1.000
_cell.length_b   1.000
_cell.length_c   1.000
_cell.angle_alpha   90.00
_cell.angle_beta   90.00
_cell.angle_gamma   90.00
#
_symmetry.space_group_name_H-M   'P 1'
#
loop_
_entity.id
_entity.type
_entity.pdbx_description
1 polymer ?
#
loop_
_entity_poly.entity_id
_entity_poly.type
_entity_poly.pdbx_seq_one_letter_code
_entity_poly.pdbx_strand_id
1 'polypeptide(L)'
;MPPAGVFRKVQMGGGMLADLTRRLAEERLEILGGFACEGEAGLPPGTRTLLMIGPAEPGFWAHLKAQPEWGGDDPVDRWSRRVIGRIACDIGAKALFPFGGPPYHPFYQWALRTGRVWDSPVRLLVGADQGLMVSFRGALALKEVVDIPAPVARPCDSCAQPCLAACPAGALGAAGYDVPACHAHLDRDGAACLQGGCLVRRACPVSQGYARLEEQSAYHMSRFHRAGGTA
;
A
#
# COMPACT_ATOMS: atom_id res chain seq x y z
N MET A 1 53.67 9.99 -8.73
CA MET A 1 52.22 9.93 -8.95
C MET A 1 51.79 8.47 -8.88
N PRO A 2 51.03 8.02 -7.87
CA PRO A 2 50.43 6.70 -7.85
C PRO A 2 49.13 6.71 -8.69
N PRO A 3 48.73 5.59 -9.32
CA PRO A 3 47.56 5.53 -10.16
C PRO A 3 46.27 5.53 -9.35
N ALA A 4 45.25 6.21 -9.90
CA ALA A 4 43.93 6.30 -9.34
C ALA A 4 43.32 4.90 -9.13
N GLY A 5 42.97 4.62 -7.87
CA GLY A 5 42.27 3.42 -7.49
C GLY A 5 40.88 3.37 -8.14
N VAL A 6 40.66 2.39 -8.98
CA VAL A 6 39.36 2.01 -9.53
C VAL A 6 38.55 1.46 -8.38
N PHE A 7 37.65 2.28 -7.79
CA PHE A 7 36.60 1.79 -6.89
C PHE A 7 35.70 0.86 -7.71
N ARG A 8 35.90 -0.44 -7.52
CA ARG A 8 34.97 -1.48 -7.99
C ARG A 8 33.65 -1.23 -7.28
N LYS A 9 32.62 -0.74 -8.00
CA LYS A 9 31.23 -0.79 -7.56
C LYS A 9 30.92 -2.27 -7.29
N VAL A 10 30.82 -2.64 -6.02
CA VAL A 10 30.31 -3.94 -5.61
C VAL A 10 28.79 -3.91 -5.93
N GLN A 11 28.44 -4.50 -7.07
CA GLN A 11 27.06 -4.81 -7.44
C GLN A 11 26.59 -5.97 -6.54
N MET A 12 26.14 -5.67 -5.32
CA MET A 12 25.53 -6.66 -4.42
C MET A 12 23.98 -6.57 -4.40
N GLY A 13 23.36 -5.80 -5.31
CA GLY A 13 21.93 -5.49 -5.24
C GLY A 13 20.98 -6.60 -5.69
N GLY A 14 21.32 -7.41 -6.69
CA GLY A 14 20.38 -8.36 -7.30
C GLY A 14 19.95 -9.52 -6.38
N GLY A 15 20.87 -10.05 -5.60
CA GLY A 15 20.61 -11.18 -4.69
C GLY A 15 19.74 -10.79 -3.49
N MET A 16 19.95 -9.61 -2.89
CA MET A 16 19.19 -9.13 -1.74
C MET A 16 17.73 -8.86 -2.10
N LEU A 17 17.48 -8.16 -3.21
CA LEU A 17 16.10 -7.87 -3.64
C LEU A 17 15.33 -9.14 -3.99
N ALA A 18 15.98 -10.11 -4.66
CA ALA A 18 15.38 -11.39 -4.98
C ALA A 18 15.02 -12.19 -3.71
N ASP A 19 15.91 -12.25 -2.71
CA ASP A 19 15.64 -12.90 -1.43
C ASP A 19 14.51 -12.20 -0.67
N LEU A 20 14.53 -10.87 -0.62
CA LEU A 20 13.46 -10.08 0.00
C LEU A 20 12.11 -10.32 -0.69
N THR A 21 12.07 -10.30 -2.03
CA THR A 21 10.85 -10.57 -2.80
C THR A 21 10.29 -11.96 -2.50
N ARG A 22 11.15 -12.98 -2.43
CA ARG A 22 10.75 -14.33 -2.06
C ARG A 22 10.16 -14.40 -0.65
N ARG A 23 10.82 -13.79 0.35
CA ARG A 23 10.33 -13.75 1.75
C ARG A 23 8.99 -13.03 1.86
N LEU A 24 8.81 -11.94 1.15
CA LEU A 24 7.54 -11.23 1.10
C LEU A 24 6.44 -12.09 0.46
N ALA A 25 6.75 -12.79 -0.63
CA ALA A 25 5.80 -13.66 -1.32
C ALA A 25 5.34 -14.85 -0.46
N GLU A 26 6.21 -15.42 0.38
CA GLU A 26 5.87 -16.45 1.38
C GLU A 26 4.77 -15.97 2.34
N GLU A 27 4.74 -14.67 2.64
CA GLU A 27 3.75 -14.02 3.51
C GLU A 27 2.62 -13.33 2.71
N ARG A 28 2.50 -13.61 1.42
CA ARG A 28 1.52 -12.94 0.53
C ARG A 28 1.62 -11.42 0.55
N LEU A 29 2.84 -10.93 0.56
CA LEU A 29 3.20 -9.52 0.44
C LEU A 29 4.02 -9.29 -0.84
N GLU A 30 3.96 -8.07 -1.36
CA GLU A 30 4.71 -7.63 -2.53
C GLU A 30 5.30 -6.23 -2.36
N ILE A 31 6.31 -5.91 -3.17
CA ILE A 31 6.88 -4.57 -3.26
C ILE A 31 6.05 -3.77 -4.26
N LEU A 32 5.29 -2.79 -3.77
CA LEU A 32 4.43 -1.92 -4.60
C LEU A 32 5.21 -0.82 -5.32
N GLY A 33 6.48 -0.64 -4.97
CA GLY A 33 7.39 0.34 -5.51
C GLY A 33 8.39 0.81 -4.47
N GLY A 34 9.25 1.71 -4.85
CA GLY A 34 10.27 2.26 -3.95
C GLY A 34 10.96 3.48 -4.55
N PHE A 35 11.86 4.07 -3.80
CA PHE A 35 12.68 5.19 -4.29
C PHE A 35 14.01 5.25 -3.54
N ALA A 36 15.02 5.83 -4.19
CA ALA A 36 16.30 6.16 -3.57
C ALA A 36 16.14 7.34 -2.61
N CYS A 37 16.83 7.26 -1.47
CA CYS A 37 16.79 8.26 -0.40
C CYS A 37 18.13 8.99 -0.28
N GLU A 38 18.07 10.33 -0.09
CA GLU A 38 19.23 11.21 0.07
C GLU A 38 19.08 12.09 1.33
N GLY A 39 18.68 11.48 2.45
CA GLY A 39 18.56 12.18 3.74
C GLY A 39 17.20 12.81 3.99
N GLU A 40 16.12 12.18 3.52
CA GLU A 40 14.76 12.66 3.75
C GLU A 40 14.40 12.71 5.23
N ALA A 41 13.77 13.81 5.62
CA ALA A 41 13.24 13.96 6.98
C ALA A 41 12.20 12.89 7.30
N GLY A 42 12.25 12.36 8.52
CA GLY A 42 11.31 11.34 8.99
C GLY A 42 11.71 9.90 8.64
N LEU A 43 12.81 9.68 7.90
CA LEU A 43 13.41 8.37 7.71
C LEU A 43 14.55 8.11 8.72
N PRO A 44 14.81 6.84 9.06
CA PRO A 44 15.94 6.47 9.89
C PRO A 44 17.27 6.96 9.29
N PRO A 45 18.24 7.41 10.10
CA PRO A 45 19.55 7.86 9.60
C PRO A 45 20.23 6.78 8.77
N GLY A 46 20.81 7.19 7.64
CA GLY A 46 21.52 6.32 6.72
C GLY A 46 20.62 5.51 5.78
N THR A 47 19.32 5.79 5.74
CA THR A 47 18.43 5.18 4.73
C THR A 47 18.85 5.61 3.34
N ARG A 48 19.08 4.62 2.45
CA ARG A 48 19.45 4.79 1.04
C ARG A 48 18.36 4.37 0.07
N THR A 49 17.48 3.46 0.50
CA THR A 49 16.33 3.00 -0.29
C THR A 49 15.13 2.82 0.62
N LEU A 50 13.96 3.28 0.18
CA LEU A 50 12.67 2.98 0.80
C LEU A 50 11.84 2.11 -0.15
N LEU A 51 11.38 0.96 0.35
CA LEU A 51 10.49 0.05 -0.38
C LEU A 51 9.10 0.07 0.28
N MET A 52 8.05 0.26 -0.52
CA MET A 52 6.66 0.26 -0.07
C MET A 52 6.07 -1.14 -0.21
N ILE A 53 5.53 -1.68 0.88
CA ILE A 53 5.06 -3.07 0.97
C ILE A 53 3.54 -3.09 1.09
N GLY A 54 2.91 -3.94 0.28
CA GLY A 54 1.47 -4.16 0.29
C GLY A 54 1.07 -5.62 0.13
N PRO A 55 -0.25 -5.90 0.16
CA PRO A 55 -0.78 -7.24 -0.09
C PRO A 55 -0.44 -7.72 -1.50
N ALA A 56 -0.18 -9.01 -1.66
CA ALA A 56 -0.07 -9.70 -2.95
C ALA A 56 -1.31 -10.57 -3.16
N GLU A 57 -2.13 -10.21 -4.13
CA GLU A 57 -3.32 -10.98 -4.48
C GLU A 57 -3.06 -11.87 -5.73
N PRO A 58 -3.78 -12.97 -5.89
CA PRO A 58 -4.76 -13.54 -4.95
C PRO A 58 -4.10 -14.27 -3.78
N GLY A 59 -4.84 -14.36 -2.67
CA GLY A 59 -4.49 -15.23 -1.55
C GLY A 59 -4.07 -14.52 -0.28
N PHE A 60 -3.77 -13.23 -0.30
CA PHE A 60 -3.42 -12.46 0.91
C PHE A 60 -4.47 -12.60 2.01
N TRP A 61 -5.76 -12.48 1.66
CA TRP A 61 -6.83 -12.51 2.66
C TRP A 61 -6.96 -13.86 3.37
N ALA A 62 -6.89 -14.97 2.62
CA ALA A 62 -6.92 -16.31 3.20
C ALA A 62 -5.70 -16.56 4.09
N HIS A 63 -4.50 -16.13 3.64
CA HIS A 63 -3.27 -16.24 4.42
C HIS A 63 -3.36 -15.46 5.74
N LEU A 64 -3.85 -14.22 5.70
CA LEU A 64 -4.04 -13.41 6.90
C LEU A 64 -5.04 -14.03 7.88
N LYS A 65 -6.18 -14.56 7.39
CA LYS A 65 -7.18 -15.21 8.24
C LYS A 65 -6.67 -16.46 8.95
N ALA A 66 -5.65 -17.10 8.42
CA ALA A 66 -5.01 -18.27 9.04
C ALA A 66 -3.97 -17.89 10.12
N GLN A 67 -3.69 -16.60 10.33
CA GLN A 67 -2.66 -16.15 11.27
C GLN A 67 -3.18 -16.03 12.71
N PRO A 68 -2.30 -16.16 13.72
CA PRO A 68 -2.67 -16.09 15.14
C PRO A 68 -3.35 -14.78 15.55
N GLU A 69 -3.07 -13.70 14.85
CA GLU A 69 -3.66 -12.39 15.12
C GLU A 69 -5.14 -12.30 14.73
N TRP A 70 -5.61 -13.19 13.86
CA TRP A 70 -7.00 -13.17 13.40
C TRP A 70 -7.98 -13.46 14.54
N GLY A 71 -9.05 -12.66 14.61
CA GLY A 71 -10.04 -12.74 15.69
C GLY A 71 -9.78 -11.82 16.88
N GLY A 72 -8.60 -11.21 16.97
CA GLY A 72 -8.28 -10.17 17.96
C GLY A 72 -8.50 -8.75 17.43
N ASP A 73 -8.17 -7.76 18.27
CA ASP A 73 -8.20 -6.36 17.89
C ASP A 73 -7.13 -6.07 16.82
N ASP A 74 -7.48 -5.24 15.83
CA ASP A 74 -6.62 -4.77 14.76
C ASP A 74 -5.70 -5.87 14.15
N PRO A 75 -6.26 -7.02 13.75
CA PRO A 75 -5.48 -8.20 13.37
C PRO A 75 -4.54 -7.93 12.19
N VAL A 76 -5.00 -7.12 11.22
CA VAL A 76 -4.22 -6.77 10.01
C VAL A 76 -2.97 -5.99 10.39
N ASP A 77 -3.08 -5.02 11.30
CA ASP A 77 -1.96 -4.16 11.70
C ASP A 77 -0.98 -4.89 12.61
N ARG A 78 -1.48 -5.72 13.53
CA ARG A 78 -0.64 -6.56 14.39
C ARG A 78 0.16 -7.59 13.60
N TRP A 79 -0.49 -8.28 12.67
CA TRP A 79 0.17 -9.20 11.76
C TRP A 79 1.23 -8.48 10.90
N SER A 80 0.88 -7.33 10.33
CA SER A 80 1.82 -6.54 9.52
C SER A 80 3.06 -6.15 10.33
N ARG A 81 2.90 -5.71 11.58
CA ARG A 81 4.03 -5.39 12.46
C ARG A 81 4.92 -6.59 12.73
N ARG A 82 4.34 -7.74 13.03
CA ARG A 82 5.10 -8.97 13.31
C ARG A 82 5.87 -9.43 12.07
N VAL A 83 5.19 -9.55 10.94
CA VAL A 83 5.78 -10.13 9.72
C VAL A 83 6.80 -9.19 9.10
N ILE A 84 6.42 -7.96 8.81
CA ILE A 84 7.32 -6.98 8.16
C ILE A 84 8.44 -6.59 9.13
N GLY A 85 8.16 -6.50 10.43
CA GLY A 85 9.17 -6.25 11.46
C GLY A 85 10.22 -7.35 11.54
N ARG A 86 9.82 -8.62 11.48
CA ARG A 86 10.74 -9.78 11.43
C ARG A 86 11.60 -9.74 10.17
N ILE A 87 10.98 -9.57 9.00
CA ILE A 87 11.72 -9.48 7.73
C ILE A 87 12.74 -8.34 7.77
N ALA A 88 12.34 -7.17 8.27
CA ALA A 88 13.24 -6.02 8.41
C ALA A 88 14.43 -6.33 9.33
N CYS A 89 14.18 -7.00 10.46
CA CYS A 89 15.22 -7.39 11.40
C CYS A 89 16.23 -8.35 10.75
N ASP A 90 15.73 -9.36 10.03
CA ASP A 90 16.55 -10.39 9.38
C ASP A 90 17.49 -9.82 8.31
N ILE A 91 17.08 -8.74 7.61
CA ILE A 91 17.86 -8.10 6.55
C ILE A 91 18.59 -6.83 7.01
N GLY A 92 18.56 -6.49 8.30
CA GLY A 92 19.17 -5.26 8.83
C GLY A 92 18.48 -3.95 8.43
N ALA A 93 17.26 -4.01 7.92
CA ALA A 93 16.43 -2.86 7.58
C ALA A 93 15.63 -2.33 8.77
N LYS A 94 14.93 -1.20 8.57
CA LYS A 94 13.94 -0.68 9.53
C LYS A 94 12.55 -0.74 8.93
N ALA A 95 11.61 -1.39 9.63
CA ALA A 95 10.20 -1.38 9.28
C ALA A 95 9.54 -0.07 9.73
N LEU A 96 8.72 0.52 8.85
CA LEU A 96 7.90 1.70 9.11
C LEU A 96 6.45 1.36 8.77
N PHE A 97 5.48 1.93 9.52
CA PHE A 97 4.08 1.56 9.40
C PHE A 97 3.18 2.78 9.25
N PRO A 98 2.09 2.70 8.43
CA PRO A 98 1.14 3.80 8.26
C PRO A 98 0.25 4.04 9.48
N PHE A 99 0.22 3.09 10.42
CA PHE A 99 -0.67 3.04 11.58
C PHE A 99 0.10 3.12 12.93
N GLY A 100 1.30 3.70 12.95
CA GLY A 100 2.17 3.71 14.13
C GLY A 100 2.23 5.04 14.89
N GLY A 101 1.49 6.05 14.46
CA GLY A 101 1.59 7.41 14.97
C GLY A 101 0.71 7.76 16.16
N PRO A 102 0.55 9.05 16.57
CA PRO A 102 1.28 10.22 16.07
C PRO A 102 2.75 10.29 16.52
N PRO A 103 3.66 10.94 15.76
CA PRO A 103 3.43 11.43 14.40
C PRO A 103 3.37 10.29 13.37
N TYR A 104 2.46 10.40 12.41
CA TYR A 104 2.33 9.41 11.33
C TYR A 104 3.39 9.64 10.24
N HIS A 105 3.91 8.54 9.69
CA HIS A 105 4.78 8.62 8.52
C HIS A 105 4.01 9.05 7.27
N PRO A 106 4.61 9.81 6.36
CA PRO A 106 3.95 10.37 5.18
C PRO A 106 3.82 9.34 4.04
N PHE A 107 3.14 8.21 4.31
CA PHE A 107 2.99 7.10 3.36
C PHE A 107 2.37 7.52 2.03
N TYR A 108 1.46 8.49 2.06
CA TYR A 108 0.85 9.03 0.84
C TYR A 108 1.90 9.66 -0.07
N GLN A 109 2.73 10.55 0.47
CA GLN A 109 3.80 11.22 -0.28
C GLN A 109 4.87 10.22 -0.75
N TRP A 110 5.21 9.23 0.09
CA TRP A 110 6.13 8.18 -0.31
C TRP A 110 5.60 7.32 -1.46
N ALA A 111 4.30 6.99 -1.44
CA ALA A 111 3.65 6.26 -2.52
C ALA A 111 3.77 7.00 -3.86
N LEU A 112 3.49 8.31 -3.89
CA LEU A 112 3.58 9.13 -5.09
C LEU A 112 5.01 9.19 -5.67
N ARG A 113 6.04 9.08 -4.83
CA ARG A 113 7.46 9.09 -5.26
C ARG A 113 7.90 7.79 -5.94
N THR A 114 7.15 6.71 -5.79
CA THR A 114 7.54 5.40 -6.35
C THR A 114 7.50 5.34 -7.88
N GLY A 115 6.76 6.26 -8.54
CA GLY A 115 6.48 6.19 -9.97
C GLY A 115 5.62 4.99 -10.39
N ARG A 116 4.96 4.33 -9.40
CA ARG A 116 4.03 3.20 -9.58
C ARG A 116 2.69 3.40 -8.89
N VAL A 117 2.56 4.51 -8.16
CA VAL A 117 1.32 4.91 -7.45
C VAL A 117 1.10 6.40 -7.67
N TRP A 118 -0.12 6.80 -7.94
CA TRP A 118 -0.51 8.18 -8.27
C TRP A 118 -1.82 8.58 -7.61
N ASP A 119 -2.11 9.88 -7.64
CA ASP A 119 -3.46 10.40 -7.40
C ASP A 119 -4.40 9.97 -8.52
N SER A 120 -5.54 9.42 -8.16
CA SER A 120 -6.61 9.14 -9.13
C SER A 120 -7.54 10.35 -9.31
N PRO A 121 -8.40 10.33 -10.36
CA PRO A 121 -9.41 11.38 -10.55
C PRO A 121 -10.38 11.57 -9.36
N VAL A 122 -10.54 10.55 -8.51
CA VAL A 122 -11.38 10.58 -7.30
C VAL A 122 -10.58 10.84 -6.01
N ARG A 123 -9.35 11.34 -6.12
CA ARG A 123 -8.48 11.70 -4.99
C ARG A 123 -8.09 10.55 -4.05
N LEU A 124 -8.26 9.32 -4.49
CA LEU A 124 -7.67 8.16 -3.84
C LEU A 124 -6.37 7.79 -4.56
N LEU A 125 -5.47 7.08 -3.86
CA LEU A 125 -4.30 6.51 -4.51
C LEU A 125 -4.71 5.42 -5.49
N VAL A 126 -4.05 5.39 -6.66
CA VAL A 126 -4.18 4.34 -7.67
C VAL A 126 -2.81 3.71 -7.92
N GLY A 127 -2.71 2.39 -7.76
CA GLY A 127 -1.52 1.61 -8.07
C GLY A 127 -1.50 1.13 -9.52
N ALA A 128 -0.30 0.90 -10.05
CA ALA A 128 -0.10 0.39 -11.41
C ALA A 128 -0.85 -0.94 -11.65
N ASP A 129 -0.73 -1.86 -10.69
CA ASP A 129 -1.27 -3.23 -10.80
C ASP A 129 -2.49 -3.46 -9.90
N GLN A 130 -2.68 -2.64 -8.85
CA GLN A 130 -3.73 -2.77 -7.85
C GLN A 130 -4.93 -1.85 -8.11
N GLY A 131 -4.78 -0.88 -9.00
CA GLY A 131 -5.79 0.15 -9.22
C GLY A 131 -6.13 0.90 -7.93
N LEU A 132 -7.41 1.20 -7.73
CA LEU A 132 -7.91 1.86 -6.51
C LEU A 132 -7.95 0.91 -5.29
N MET A 133 -7.56 -0.36 -5.42
CA MET A 133 -7.41 -1.31 -4.32
C MET A 133 -6.02 -1.25 -3.67
N VAL A 134 -5.10 -0.40 -4.17
CA VAL A 134 -3.77 -0.24 -3.57
C VAL A 134 -3.87 0.07 -2.07
N SER A 135 -3.07 -0.62 -1.28
CA SER A 135 -2.98 -0.41 0.17
C SER A 135 -1.58 -0.79 0.67
N PHE A 136 -1.11 -0.09 1.69
CA PHE A 136 0.22 -0.32 2.26
C PHE A 136 0.11 -1.00 3.63
N ARG A 137 0.94 -2.02 3.83
CA ARG A 137 1.07 -2.71 5.12
C ARG A 137 2.29 -2.28 5.89
N GLY A 138 3.25 -1.68 5.21
CA GLY A 138 4.46 -1.11 5.79
C GLY A 138 5.40 -0.61 4.72
N ALA A 139 6.56 -0.14 5.16
CA ALA A 139 7.70 0.17 4.31
C ALA A 139 8.99 -0.35 4.95
N LEU A 140 9.97 -0.66 4.11
CA LEU A 140 11.30 -1.08 4.52
C LEU A 140 12.31 0.00 4.17
N ALA A 141 12.96 0.58 5.19
CA ALA A 141 14.04 1.53 5.04
C ALA A 141 15.37 0.77 5.08
N LEU A 142 16.06 0.71 3.94
CA LEU A 142 17.32 0.00 3.77
C LEU A 142 18.49 0.98 3.76
N LYS A 143 19.62 0.56 4.32
CA LYS A 143 20.89 1.29 4.27
C LYS A 143 21.64 1.07 2.96
N GLU A 144 21.25 0.06 2.22
CA GLU A 144 21.80 -0.31 0.92
C GLU A 144 21.04 0.38 -0.21
N VAL A 145 21.72 0.59 -1.31
CA VAL A 145 21.12 0.93 -2.60
C VAL A 145 20.73 -0.39 -3.27
N VAL A 146 19.43 -0.58 -3.50
CA VAL A 146 18.91 -1.75 -4.21
C VAL A 146 18.22 -1.33 -5.50
N ASP A 147 18.14 -2.24 -6.46
CA ASP A 147 17.37 -2.03 -7.67
C ASP A 147 15.88 -1.98 -7.31
N ILE A 148 15.23 -0.88 -7.61
CA ILE A 148 13.81 -0.68 -7.36
C ILE A 148 12.99 -0.97 -8.62
N PRO A 149 11.72 -1.39 -8.49
CA PRO A 149 10.84 -1.54 -9.65
C PRO A 149 10.77 -0.24 -10.46
N ALA A 150 10.95 -0.35 -11.76
CA ALA A 150 10.97 0.81 -12.66
C ALA A 150 9.61 1.54 -12.63
N PRO A 151 9.61 2.87 -12.79
CA PRO A 151 8.38 3.64 -13.02
C PRO A 151 7.64 3.15 -14.28
N VAL A 152 6.32 3.26 -14.26
CA VAL A 152 5.45 2.88 -15.39
C VAL A 152 4.48 4.02 -15.72
N ALA A 153 3.75 3.93 -16.82
CA ALA A 153 2.73 4.91 -17.17
C ALA A 153 1.55 4.85 -16.17
N ARG A 154 0.99 6.02 -15.86
CA ARG A 154 -0.18 6.14 -14.98
C ARG A 154 -1.40 5.55 -15.66
N PRO A 155 -2.09 4.56 -15.06
CA PRO A 155 -3.22 3.88 -15.72
C PRO A 155 -4.43 4.78 -16.00
N CYS A 156 -4.56 5.89 -15.27
CA CYS A 156 -5.68 6.82 -15.46
C CYS A 156 -5.58 7.66 -16.75
N ASP A 157 -4.40 7.80 -17.36
CA ASP A 157 -4.17 8.69 -18.50
C ASP A 157 -4.86 8.19 -19.79
N SER A 158 -5.06 6.87 -19.90
CA SER A 158 -5.78 6.23 -21.02
C SER A 158 -7.14 5.64 -20.62
N CYS A 159 -7.60 5.89 -19.39
CA CYS A 159 -8.81 5.28 -18.83
C CYS A 159 -10.05 6.15 -19.04
N ALA A 160 -11.21 5.55 -19.35
CA ALA A 160 -12.50 6.23 -19.40
C ALA A 160 -13.00 6.74 -18.03
N GLN A 161 -12.29 6.48 -16.95
CA GLN A 161 -12.50 6.96 -15.58
C GLN A 161 -13.91 6.68 -15.02
N PRO A 162 -14.43 5.44 -15.10
CA PRO A 162 -15.77 5.09 -14.60
C PRO A 162 -15.94 5.34 -13.09
N CYS A 163 -14.83 5.45 -12.36
CA CYS A 163 -14.82 5.75 -10.94
C CYS A 163 -15.45 7.10 -10.57
N LEU A 164 -15.43 8.08 -11.50
CA LEU A 164 -16.02 9.41 -11.26
C LEU A 164 -17.55 9.39 -11.08
N ALA A 165 -18.23 8.42 -11.71
CA ALA A 165 -19.70 8.28 -11.64
C ALA A 165 -20.16 7.14 -10.72
N ALA A 166 -19.23 6.40 -10.11
CA ALA A 166 -19.55 5.15 -9.39
C ALA A 166 -19.98 5.34 -7.93
N CYS A 167 -19.83 6.54 -7.34
CA CYS A 167 -20.22 6.78 -5.96
C CYS A 167 -21.73 7.08 -5.86
N PRO A 168 -22.56 6.21 -5.24
CA PRO A 168 -23.99 6.44 -5.13
C PRO A 168 -24.34 7.63 -4.21
N ALA A 169 -23.45 7.99 -3.30
CA ALA A 169 -23.59 9.16 -2.44
C ALA A 169 -23.01 10.44 -3.03
N GLY A 170 -22.34 10.40 -4.22
CA GLY A 170 -21.57 11.52 -4.72
C GLY A 170 -20.40 11.95 -3.83
N ALA A 171 -20.07 11.16 -2.80
CA ALA A 171 -19.09 11.50 -1.78
C ALA A 171 -17.62 11.43 -2.26
N LEU A 172 -17.35 10.69 -3.32
CA LEU A 172 -16.04 10.58 -3.96
C LEU A 172 -16.11 11.10 -5.38
N GLY A 173 -15.28 12.09 -5.70
CA GLY A 173 -15.24 12.70 -7.02
C GLY A 173 -14.02 13.60 -7.21
N ALA A 174 -14.00 14.37 -8.29
CA ALA A 174 -12.88 15.26 -8.62
C ALA A 174 -12.62 16.35 -7.55
N ALA A 175 -13.67 16.78 -6.84
CA ALA A 175 -13.59 17.78 -5.78
C ALA A 175 -12.94 17.26 -4.48
N GLY A 176 -12.90 15.93 -4.30
CA GLY A 176 -12.33 15.31 -3.10
C GLY A 176 -13.19 14.20 -2.53
N TYR A 177 -13.00 13.92 -1.24
CA TYR A 177 -13.73 12.91 -0.50
C TYR A 177 -14.53 13.53 0.65
N ASP A 178 -15.84 13.57 0.49
CA ASP A 178 -16.80 13.94 1.53
C ASP A 178 -17.07 12.71 2.41
N VAL A 179 -16.27 12.55 3.47
CA VAL A 179 -16.37 11.42 4.41
C VAL A 179 -17.71 11.42 5.15
N PRO A 180 -18.22 12.57 5.68
CA PRO A 180 -19.55 12.64 6.29
C PRO A 180 -20.68 12.15 5.38
N ALA A 181 -20.71 12.60 4.10
CA ALA A 181 -21.71 12.15 3.14
C ALA A 181 -21.60 10.64 2.86
N CYS A 182 -20.39 10.09 2.81
CA CYS A 182 -20.16 8.65 2.67
C CYS A 182 -20.75 7.89 3.86
N HIS A 183 -20.42 8.28 5.11
CA HIS A 183 -20.97 7.64 6.32
C HIS A 183 -22.50 7.71 6.37
N ALA A 184 -23.08 8.88 6.08
CA ALA A 184 -24.53 9.05 6.05
C ALA A 184 -25.22 8.13 5.01
N HIS A 185 -24.57 7.87 3.87
CA HIS A 185 -25.06 6.89 2.89
C HIS A 185 -24.94 5.46 3.42
N LEU A 186 -23.80 5.11 4.02
CA LEU A 186 -23.59 3.76 4.57
C LEU A 186 -24.60 3.41 5.67
N ASP A 187 -25.03 4.38 6.47
CA ASP A 187 -26.04 4.20 7.51
C ASP A 187 -27.45 3.89 6.96
N ARG A 188 -27.80 4.42 5.77
CA ARG A 188 -29.15 4.31 5.23
C ARG A 188 -29.26 3.26 4.12
N ASP A 189 -28.40 3.37 3.12
CA ASP A 189 -28.55 2.67 1.83
C ASP A 189 -27.28 1.94 1.40
N GLY A 190 -26.26 1.88 2.26
CA GLY A 190 -24.91 1.49 1.95
C GLY A 190 -24.63 -0.01 1.81
N ALA A 191 -25.69 -0.87 1.77
CA ALA A 191 -25.52 -2.32 1.78
C ALA A 191 -24.53 -2.83 0.72
N ALA A 192 -24.58 -2.33 -0.51
CA ALA A 192 -23.67 -2.73 -1.58
C ALA A 192 -22.19 -2.40 -1.28
N CYS A 193 -21.93 -1.22 -0.66
CA CYS A 193 -20.59 -0.81 -0.25
C CYS A 193 -20.11 -1.59 0.98
N LEU A 194 -20.99 -1.87 1.93
CA LEU A 194 -20.65 -2.61 3.15
C LEU A 194 -20.36 -4.09 2.88
N GLN A 195 -21.13 -4.71 1.97
CA GLN A 195 -21.02 -6.14 1.67
C GLN A 195 -19.94 -6.48 0.63
N GLY A 196 -19.71 -5.57 -0.35
CA GLY A 196 -18.78 -5.84 -1.46
C GLY A 196 -17.59 -4.88 -1.54
N GLY A 197 -17.50 -3.91 -0.61
CA GLY A 197 -16.50 -2.84 -0.66
C GLY A 197 -16.93 -1.64 -1.51
N CYS A 198 -16.16 -0.55 -1.40
CA CYS A 198 -16.46 0.72 -2.06
C CYS A 198 -16.66 0.57 -3.58
N LEU A 199 -17.82 0.97 -4.09
CA LEU A 199 -18.18 0.86 -5.51
C LEU A 199 -17.23 1.66 -6.41
N VAL A 200 -16.72 2.80 -5.95
CA VAL A 200 -15.72 3.60 -6.69
C VAL A 200 -14.43 2.81 -6.90
N ARG A 201 -13.94 2.10 -5.88
CA ARG A 201 -12.74 1.25 -6.01
C ARG A 201 -12.99 0.07 -6.94
N ARG A 202 -14.17 -0.52 -6.90
CA ARG A 202 -14.57 -1.65 -7.76
C ARG A 202 -14.78 -1.24 -9.21
N ALA A 203 -15.18 0.00 -9.47
CA ALA A 203 -15.36 0.51 -10.84
C ALA A 203 -14.04 0.73 -11.59
N CYS A 204 -12.90 0.77 -10.91
CA CYS A 204 -11.59 0.93 -11.55
C CYS A 204 -11.23 -0.33 -12.37
N PRO A 205 -10.99 -0.21 -13.70
CA PRO A 205 -10.66 -1.39 -14.53
C PRO A 205 -9.42 -2.15 -14.05
N VAL A 206 -8.39 -1.45 -13.57
CA VAL A 206 -7.20 -2.09 -13.00
C VAL A 206 -7.54 -2.85 -11.71
N SER A 207 -8.40 -2.27 -10.86
CA SER A 207 -8.85 -2.95 -9.62
C SER A 207 -9.58 -4.26 -9.90
N GLN A 208 -10.32 -4.35 -11.00
CA GLN A 208 -11.06 -5.56 -11.40
C GLN A 208 -10.10 -6.71 -11.73
N GLY A 209 -8.90 -6.41 -12.24
CA GLY A 209 -7.86 -7.40 -12.51
C GLY A 209 -7.03 -7.82 -11.29
N TYR A 210 -7.14 -7.12 -10.17
CA TYR A 210 -6.27 -7.35 -9.00
C TYR A 210 -6.67 -8.57 -8.15
N ALA A 211 -7.80 -9.20 -8.43
CA ALA A 211 -8.29 -10.41 -7.76
C ALA A 211 -8.50 -10.28 -6.22
N ARG A 212 -8.72 -9.06 -5.72
CA ARG A 212 -9.05 -8.83 -4.31
C ARG A 212 -10.46 -9.32 -3.99
N LEU A 213 -10.61 -10.12 -2.94
CA LEU A 213 -11.90 -10.68 -2.53
C LEU A 213 -12.87 -9.60 -2.04
N GLU A 214 -14.16 -9.78 -2.34
CA GLU A 214 -15.24 -8.91 -1.82
C GLU A 214 -15.30 -8.95 -0.28
N GLU A 215 -15.15 -10.12 0.33
CA GLU A 215 -15.05 -10.30 1.79
C GLU A 215 -13.97 -9.41 2.41
N GLN A 216 -12.78 -9.35 1.82
CA GLN A 216 -11.71 -8.48 2.27
C GLN A 216 -12.10 -7.00 2.16
N SER A 217 -12.74 -6.62 1.04
CA SER A 217 -13.19 -5.26 0.82
C SER A 217 -14.32 -4.87 1.80
N ALA A 218 -15.25 -5.77 2.08
CA ALA A 218 -16.29 -5.62 3.10
C ALA A 218 -15.71 -5.44 4.51
N TYR A 219 -14.70 -6.24 4.87
CA TYR A 219 -13.99 -6.07 6.14
C TYR A 219 -13.40 -4.67 6.29
N HIS A 220 -12.72 -4.16 5.27
CA HIS A 220 -12.16 -2.80 5.33
C HIS A 220 -13.24 -1.72 5.38
N MET A 221 -14.38 -1.91 4.70
CA MET A 221 -15.52 -1.00 4.81
C MET A 221 -16.12 -1.00 6.20
N SER A 222 -16.24 -2.15 6.85
CA SER A 222 -16.72 -2.24 8.23
C SER A 222 -15.81 -1.56 9.26
N ARG A 223 -14.48 -1.53 8.98
CA ARG A 223 -13.51 -0.82 9.82
C ARG A 223 -13.51 0.69 9.57
N PHE A 224 -13.72 1.10 8.33
CA PHE A 224 -13.89 2.51 7.98
C PHE A 224 -15.20 3.06 8.57
N HIS A 225 -16.29 2.30 8.43
CA HIS A 225 -17.60 2.67 8.91
C HIS A 225 -17.89 1.93 10.22
N ARG A 226 -17.35 2.43 11.33
CA ARG A 226 -17.73 1.95 12.67
C ARG A 226 -19.04 2.59 13.05
N ALA A 227 -20.13 1.82 13.14
CA ALA A 227 -21.41 2.31 13.60
C ALA A 227 -21.25 2.99 14.98
N GLY A 228 -21.57 4.27 15.07
CA GLY A 228 -21.55 5.05 16.31
C GLY A 228 -20.18 5.58 16.75
N GLY A 229 -19.15 5.49 15.92
CA GLY A 229 -17.85 6.11 16.18
C GLY A 229 -17.82 7.56 15.72
N THR A 230 -18.02 8.51 16.64
CA THR A 230 -17.56 9.90 16.47
C THR A 230 -16.05 9.89 16.30
N ALA A 231 -15.55 10.55 15.25
CA ALA A 231 -14.14 10.85 15.05
C ALA A 231 -13.60 11.76 16.15
#